data_6b322ceb25d3a43c79cc9b38015e6094
#
_entry.id   6b322ceb25d3a43c79cc9b38015e6094
#
_cell.length_a   1.000
_cell.length_b   1.000
_cell.length_c   1.000
_cell.angle_alpha   90.00
_cell.angle_beta   90.00
_cell.angle_gamma   90.00
#
_symmetry.space_group_name_H-M   'P 1'
#
loop_
_entity.id
_entity.type
_entity.pdbx_description
1 polymer ?
#
loop_
_entity_poly.entity_id
_entity_poly.type
_entity_poly.pdbx_seq_one_letter_code
_entity_poly.pdbx_strand_id
1 'polypeptide(L)'
;MRFTLVEGDGVFLTRPVSFGLTGAQKAQIDIEKAMVLFQEDGKESIELPFQVDRQQHKIWFLPVMGNNNEGLLNFRLENGLSSLKSENGISEKKKNGSLQLGFQNKPAVSYRYEMTYPPKGVDSIFKKSGYIHPIITPKGDTLTRIQPEDHYHHYGLWGPWTHTQVDGERVDFWNLGEGMGTVLFKEFKNVESGDVYASFTAAQEHIDLKTKKEPQVALNEDLQVRLWNLNRPDRYMLDYKSEFGTPLKNGILFEAYRYGGGLGLRFNERWKADNCTVLTSKGNDRLTADGTNARWCIVSGASSDGKGTNGILFMSHPNNRKHPEPMRIWPIDANGGRGDMFFEFCPIRHEGWKIEPGQKYELNYRMVVFDGALKAEEAEAYWQSFAQQPNIDIINN
;
A
#
# COMPACT_ATOMS: atom_id res chain seq x y z
N MET A 1 -6.86 -18.07 -26.22
CA MET A 1 -8.02 -17.60 -25.44
C MET A 1 -8.28 -16.14 -25.76
N ARG A 2 -9.52 -15.78 -26.04
CA ARG A 2 -9.91 -14.37 -26.20
C ARG A 2 -10.80 -13.95 -25.04
N PHE A 3 -10.69 -12.71 -24.65
CA PHE A 3 -11.52 -12.13 -23.59
C PHE A 3 -11.68 -10.63 -23.81
N THR A 4 -12.76 -10.09 -23.24
CA THR A 4 -13.08 -8.66 -23.31
C THR A 4 -13.11 -8.09 -21.89
N LEU A 5 -12.51 -6.93 -21.72
CA LEU A 5 -12.63 -6.12 -20.53
C LEU A 5 -13.75 -5.11 -20.77
N VAL A 6 -14.75 -5.10 -19.92
CA VAL A 6 -15.82 -4.11 -19.92
C VAL A 6 -15.50 -3.05 -18.89
N GLU A 7 -15.18 -1.85 -19.36
CA GLU A 7 -14.96 -0.68 -18.51
C GLU A 7 -16.31 -0.02 -18.21
N GLY A 8 -16.52 0.40 -16.96
CA GLY A 8 -17.65 1.24 -16.59
C GLY A 8 -17.47 2.67 -17.10
N ASP A 9 -18.54 3.48 -17.02
CA ASP A 9 -18.49 4.91 -17.32
C ASP A 9 -17.48 5.62 -16.41
N GLY A 10 -16.46 6.27 -16.97
CA GLY A 10 -15.48 7.00 -16.18
C GLY A 10 -14.20 7.38 -16.91
N VAL A 11 -13.27 7.98 -16.16
CA VAL A 11 -11.92 8.30 -16.65
C VAL A 11 -11.09 7.02 -16.70
N PHE A 12 -10.70 6.65 -17.91
CA PHE A 12 -9.88 5.46 -18.14
C PHE A 12 -8.44 5.73 -17.76
N LEU A 13 -7.97 5.02 -16.72
CA LEU A 13 -6.58 5.07 -16.29
C LEU A 13 -5.91 3.71 -16.45
N THR A 14 -4.62 3.71 -16.76
CA THR A 14 -3.80 2.50 -16.66
C THR A 14 -3.87 1.97 -15.23
N ARG A 15 -4.40 0.78 -15.06
CA ARG A 15 -4.63 0.12 -13.77
C ARG A 15 -4.32 -1.36 -13.82
N PRO A 16 -3.93 -1.98 -12.71
CA PRO A 16 -3.80 -3.42 -12.63
C PRO A 16 -5.15 -4.12 -12.81
N VAL A 17 -5.19 -5.06 -13.73
CA VAL A 17 -6.33 -5.92 -13.99
C VAL A 17 -5.90 -7.36 -13.81
N SER A 18 -6.77 -8.19 -13.22
CA SER A 18 -6.51 -9.62 -13.10
C SER A 18 -7.73 -10.45 -13.42
N PHE A 19 -7.48 -11.65 -13.91
CA PHE A 19 -8.52 -12.69 -14.00
C PHE A 19 -7.97 -14.03 -13.49
N GLY A 20 -8.88 -14.82 -12.89
CA GLY A 20 -8.58 -16.16 -12.44
C GLY A 20 -8.75 -17.19 -13.55
N LEU A 21 -7.95 -18.24 -13.53
CA LEU A 21 -8.11 -19.37 -14.42
C LEU A 21 -9.12 -20.33 -13.83
N THR A 22 -10.30 -20.47 -14.45
CA THR A 22 -11.27 -21.50 -14.12
C THR A 22 -10.79 -22.88 -14.62
N GLY A 23 -11.42 -23.97 -14.16
CA GLY A 23 -11.05 -25.33 -14.56
C GLY A 23 -11.08 -25.56 -16.09
N ALA A 24 -12.06 -24.99 -16.80
CA ALA A 24 -12.16 -25.08 -18.26
C ALA A 24 -11.09 -24.26 -18.97
N GLN A 25 -10.74 -23.11 -18.42
CA GLN A 25 -9.67 -22.24 -18.93
C GLN A 25 -8.29 -22.86 -18.69
N LYS A 26 -8.08 -23.53 -17.57
CA LYS A 26 -6.83 -24.27 -17.30
C LYS A 26 -6.58 -25.38 -18.34
N ALA A 27 -7.63 -25.97 -18.91
CA ALA A 27 -7.50 -26.97 -19.96
C ALA A 27 -7.09 -26.39 -21.33
N GLN A 28 -7.37 -25.12 -21.58
CA GLN A 28 -7.05 -24.43 -22.84
C GLN A 28 -5.71 -23.69 -22.79
N ILE A 29 -5.27 -23.29 -21.59
CA ILE A 29 -4.05 -22.52 -21.38
C ILE A 29 -3.16 -23.27 -20.40
N ASP A 30 -2.02 -23.68 -20.88
CA ASP A 30 -0.98 -24.24 -20.04
C ASP A 30 -0.09 -23.09 -19.52
N ILE A 31 -0.35 -22.68 -18.28
CA ILE A 31 0.40 -21.58 -17.62
C ILE A 31 1.89 -21.92 -17.38
N GLU A 32 2.28 -23.17 -17.61
CA GLU A 32 3.70 -23.58 -17.53
C GLU A 32 4.43 -23.40 -18.86
N LYS A 33 3.71 -23.16 -19.95
CA LYS A 33 4.30 -22.86 -21.25
C LYS A 33 4.52 -21.36 -21.42
N ALA A 34 5.43 -21.01 -22.32
CA ALA A 34 5.60 -19.63 -22.75
C ALA A 34 4.29 -19.12 -23.40
N MET A 35 3.87 -17.94 -22.98
CA MET A 35 2.64 -17.29 -23.46
C MET A 35 2.90 -15.84 -23.82
N VAL A 36 2.03 -15.28 -24.65
CA VAL A 36 2.01 -13.86 -25.01
C VAL A 36 0.59 -13.34 -24.89
N LEU A 37 0.48 -12.10 -24.40
CA LEU A 37 -0.79 -11.37 -24.28
C LEU A 37 -0.80 -10.21 -25.27
N PHE A 38 -1.85 -10.14 -26.07
CA PHE A 38 -2.09 -9.03 -26.97
C PHE A 38 -3.36 -8.27 -26.57
N GLN A 39 -3.29 -6.95 -26.61
CA GLN A 39 -4.46 -6.09 -26.66
C GLN A 39 -4.78 -5.80 -28.12
N GLU A 40 -6.04 -6.03 -28.54
CA GLU A 40 -6.50 -5.89 -29.91
C GLU A 40 -7.28 -4.57 -30.09
N ASP A 41 -6.85 -3.73 -31.03
CA ASP A 41 -7.57 -2.49 -31.41
C ASP A 41 -7.82 -2.51 -32.94
N GLY A 42 -8.99 -3.01 -33.32
CA GLY A 42 -9.36 -3.18 -34.70
C GLY A 42 -8.44 -4.16 -35.44
N LYS A 43 -7.59 -3.63 -36.35
CA LYS A 43 -6.65 -4.44 -37.14
C LYS A 43 -5.25 -4.51 -36.51
N GLU A 44 -5.00 -3.69 -35.51
CA GLU A 44 -3.72 -3.65 -34.81
C GLU A 44 -3.78 -4.44 -33.52
N SER A 45 -2.64 -5.00 -33.12
CA SER A 45 -2.50 -5.64 -31.82
C SER A 45 -1.19 -5.22 -31.18
N ILE A 46 -1.24 -4.95 -29.89
CA ILE A 46 -0.08 -4.55 -29.09
C ILE A 46 0.19 -5.66 -28.09
N GLU A 47 1.42 -6.18 -28.08
CA GLU A 47 1.84 -7.12 -27.07
C GLU A 47 1.96 -6.41 -25.71
N LEU A 48 1.35 -6.98 -24.67
CA LEU A 48 1.39 -6.46 -23.31
C LEU A 48 2.20 -7.35 -22.38
N PRO A 49 2.96 -6.76 -21.45
CA PRO A 49 3.53 -7.52 -20.36
C PRO A 49 2.40 -8.04 -19.46
N PHE A 50 2.52 -9.28 -19.01
CA PHE A 50 1.65 -9.88 -18.01
C PHE A 50 2.46 -10.71 -17.03
N GLN A 51 1.86 -11.01 -15.89
CA GLN A 51 2.49 -11.81 -14.84
C GLN A 51 1.51 -12.81 -14.25
N VAL A 52 1.97 -14.06 -14.08
CA VAL A 52 1.17 -15.12 -13.46
C VAL A 52 1.43 -15.14 -11.97
N ASP A 53 0.38 -14.88 -11.18
CA ASP A 53 0.35 -15.14 -9.75
C ASP A 53 0.00 -16.63 -9.54
N ARG A 54 1.02 -17.45 -9.29
CA ARG A 54 0.85 -18.92 -9.15
C ARG A 54 0.12 -19.28 -7.86
N GLN A 55 0.20 -18.47 -6.82
CA GLN A 55 -0.48 -18.74 -5.55
C GLN A 55 -1.99 -18.53 -5.67
N GLN A 56 -2.40 -17.44 -6.33
CA GLN A 56 -3.80 -17.10 -6.52
C GLN A 56 -4.40 -17.67 -7.81
N HIS A 57 -3.59 -18.29 -8.68
CA HIS A 57 -3.97 -18.75 -10.02
C HIS A 57 -4.60 -17.62 -10.86
N LYS A 58 -3.97 -16.45 -10.85
CA LYS A 58 -4.41 -15.25 -11.57
C LYS A 58 -3.37 -14.84 -12.59
N ILE A 59 -3.83 -14.20 -13.65
CA ILE A 59 -3.01 -13.45 -14.58
C ILE A 59 -3.23 -11.97 -14.30
N TRP A 60 -2.14 -11.22 -14.13
CA TRP A 60 -2.14 -9.78 -13.93
C TRP A 60 -1.53 -9.09 -15.13
N PHE A 61 -2.13 -7.97 -15.55
CA PHE A 61 -1.63 -7.12 -16.62
C PHE A 61 -2.12 -5.69 -16.44
N LEU A 62 -1.55 -4.75 -17.22
CA LEU A 62 -2.00 -3.35 -17.27
C LEU A 62 -2.44 -3.04 -18.70
N PRO A 63 -3.74 -2.81 -18.94
CA PRO A 63 -4.24 -2.40 -20.25
C PRO A 63 -3.65 -1.06 -20.67
N VAL A 64 -3.39 -0.90 -21.96
CA VAL A 64 -3.09 0.40 -22.56
C VAL A 64 -4.41 1.05 -22.94
N MET A 65 -4.64 2.25 -22.40
CA MET A 65 -5.86 2.99 -22.70
C MET A 65 -5.68 3.80 -23.99
N GLY A 66 -6.51 3.52 -25.00
CA GLY A 66 -6.54 4.24 -26.26
C GLY A 66 -7.47 5.47 -26.21
N ASN A 67 -7.30 6.40 -27.14
CA ASN A 67 -8.08 7.62 -27.21
C ASN A 67 -9.56 7.41 -27.65
N ASN A 68 -9.93 6.22 -28.13
CA ASN A 68 -11.21 5.93 -28.78
C ASN A 68 -11.99 4.78 -28.12
N ASN A 69 -11.69 4.41 -26.87
CA ASN A 69 -12.29 3.23 -26.26
C ASN A 69 -13.72 3.51 -25.79
N GLU A 70 -14.70 2.94 -26.46
CA GLU A 70 -16.11 2.91 -26.07
C GLU A 70 -16.37 1.96 -24.88
N GLY A 71 -15.41 1.85 -23.93
CA GLY A 71 -15.53 1.02 -22.74
C GLY A 71 -15.28 -0.47 -22.95
N LEU A 72 -14.88 -0.91 -24.15
CA LEU A 72 -14.55 -2.31 -24.45
C LEU A 72 -13.12 -2.46 -24.91
N LEU A 73 -12.34 -3.29 -24.20
CA LEU A 73 -10.99 -3.65 -24.60
C LEU A 73 -10.92 -5.16 -24.87
N ASN A 74 -10.43 -5.53 -26.06
CA ASN A 74 -10.30 -6.93 -26.46
C ASN A 74 -8.88 -7.43 -26.28
N PHE A 75 -8.76 -8.68 -25.85
CA PHE A 75 -7.47 -9.30 -25.56
C PHE A 75 -7.41 -10.71 -26.14
N ARG A 76 -6.18 -11.12 -26.49
CA ARG A 76 -5.85 -12.47 -26.92
C ARG A 76 -4.64 -12.98 -26.17
N LEU A 77 -4.79 -14.08 -25.44
CA LEU A 77 -3.72 -14.82 -24.79
C LEU A 77 -3.47 -16.11 -25.57
N GLU A 78 -2.21 -16.34 -25.96
CA GLU A 78 -1.83 -17.51 -26.74
C GLU A 78 -0.43 -18.04 -26.36
N ASN A 79 -0.15 -19.28 -26.76
CA ASN A 79 1.19 -19.82 -26.62
C ASN A 79 2.14 -19.11 -27.59
N GLY A 80 3.30 -18.70 -27.09
CA GLY A 80 4.31 -18.00 -27.90
C GLY A 80 5.46 -17.49 -27.05
N LEU A 81 6.50 -17.01 -27.70
CA LEU A 81 7.61 -16.33 -27.05
C LEU A 81 7.38 -14.81 -27.14
N SER A 82 7.49 -14.14 -26.02
CA SER A 82 7.35 -12.68 -25.95
C SER A 82 8.44 -12.00 -26.78
N SER A 83 8.04 -11.00 -27.55
CA SER A 83 8.94 -10.09 -28.27
C SER A 83 9.38 -8.91 -27.39
N LEU A 84 8.72 -8.70 -26.25
CA LEU A 84 9.04 -7.63 -25.32
C LEU A 84 10.40 -7.89 -24.67
N LYS A 85 11.22 -6.85 -24.66
CA LYS A 85 12.45 -6.88 -23.88
C LYS A 85 12.12 -6.51 -22.43
N SER A 86 12.56 -7.31 -21.48
CA SER A 86 12.42 -7.05 -20.03
C SER A 86 13.32 -5.88 -19.55
N GLU A 87 13.41 -4.80 -20.34
CA GLU A 87 14.26 -3.64 -19.97
C GLU A 87 13.63 -2.78 -18.87
N ASN A 88 12.34 -2.90 -18.65
CA ASN A 88 11.56 -2.10 -17.70
C ASN A 88 11.06 -2.91 -16.48
N GLY A 89 11.62 -4.09 -16.25
CA GLY A 89 11.23 -4.97 -15.16
C GLY A 89 11.34 -4.31 -13.79
N ILE A 90 10.44 -4.71 -12.91
CA ILE A 90 10.51 -4.34 -11.50
C ILE A 90 11.43 -5.33 -10.81
N SER A 91 12.37 -4.81 -10.04
CA SER A 91 13.37 -5.61 -9.33
C SER A 91 13.10 -5.65 -7.84
N GLU A 92 13.49 -6.76 -7.20
CA GLU A 92 13.61 -6.84 -5.75
C GLU A 92 15.08 -7.11 -5.38
N LYS A 93 15.51 -6.54 -4.26
CA LYS A 93 16.87 -6.71 -3.77
C LYS A 93 16.94 -6.62 -2.26
N LYS A 94 17.54 -7.62 -1.61
CA LYS A 94 17.90 -7.53 -0.19
C LYS A 94 19.22 -6.77 -0.05
N LYS A 95 19.21 -5.69 0.74
CA LYS A 95 20.38 -4.85 0.99
C LYS A 95 20.24 -4.13 2.34
N ASN A 96 21.29 -4.19 3.17
CA ASN A 96 21.40 -3.45 4.43
C ASN A 96 20.15 -3.61 5.32
N GLY A 97 19.71 -4.86 5.55
CA GLY A 97 18.57 -5.16 6.42
C GLY A 97 17.21 -4.74 5.85
N SER A 98 17.14 -4.46 4.56
CA SER A 98 15.89 -4.13 3.87
C SER A 98 15.68 -4.95 2.61
N LEU A 99 14.41 -5.22 2.28
CA LEU A 99 13.97 -5.67 0.97
C LEU A 99 13.53 -4.44 0.17
N GLN A 100 14.23 -4.15 -0.90
CA GLN A 100 13.99 -3.02 -1.79
C GLN A 100 13.20 -3.49 -3.01
N LEU A 101 12.09 -2.83 -3.31
CA LEU A 101 11.38 -2.95 -4.59
C LEU A 101 11.62 -1.68 -5.40
N GLY A 102 11.85 -1.81 -6.71
CA GLY A 102 12.17 -0.65 -7.53
C GLY A 102 12.19 -0.92 -9.02
N PHE A 103 12.54 0.10 -9.79
CA PHE A 103 12.57 0.11 -11.24
C PHE A 103 14.02 0.27 -11.72
N GLN A 104 14.44 -0.53 -12.71
CA GLN A 104 15.77 -0.38 -13.33
C GLN A 104 16.91 -0.24 -12.28
N ASN A 105 16.89 -1.09 -11.24
CA ASN A 105 17.84 -1.06 -10.11
C ASN A 105 17.81 0.20 -9.23
N LYS A 106 16.83 1.09 -9.39
CA LYS A 106 16.58 2.21 -8.48
C LYS A 106 15.47 1.84 -7.51
N PRO A 107 15.71 1.87 -6.18
CA PRO A 107 14.68 1.54 -5.22
C PRO A 107 13.58 2.61 -5.22
N ALA A 108 12.31 2.17 -5.21
CA ALA A 108 11.14 3.00 -5.00
C ALA A 108 10.65 2.90 -3.55
N VAL A 109 10.67 1.68 -2.99
CA VAL A 109 10.27 1.42 -1.61
C VAL A 109 11.24 0.42 -0.97
N SER A 110 11.45 0.55 0.35
CA SER A 110 12.28 -0.38 1.12
C SER A 110 11.56 -0.82 2.39
N TYR A 111 11.29 -2.11 2.50
CA TYR A 111 10.77 -2.73 3.72
C TYR A 111 11.92 -3.13 4.64
N ARG A 112 11.93 -2.61 5.88
CA ARG A 112 12.96 -2.86 6.89
C ARG A 112 12.61 -4.11 7.68
N TYR A 113 13.26 -5.22 7.38
CA TYR A 113 13.06 -6.48 8.07
C TYR A 113 14.07 -6.71 9.21
N GLU A 114 15.27 -6.15 9.14
CA GLU A 114 16.20 -6.15 10.27
C GLU A 114 15.88 -5.03 11.26
N MET A 115 16.34 -5.25 12.51
CA MET A 115 16.14 -4.29 13.58
C MET A 115 16.86 -2.97 13.29
N THR A 116 16.12 -1.89 13.28
CA THR A 116 16.65 -0.53 13.23
C THR A 116 16.73 0.01 14.64
N TYR A 117 17.92 0.41 15.06
CA TYR A 117 18.16 1.02 16.36
C TYR A 117 18.00 2.55 16.28
N PRO A 118 17.63 3.20 17.41
CA PRO A 118 17.56 4.65 17.46
C PRO A 118 18.99 5.27 17.38
N PRO A 119 19.08 6.59 17.16
CA PRO A 119 20.36 7.30 17.17
C PRO A 119 21.15 7.11 18.49
N LYS A 120 22.46 7.25 18.43
CA LYS A 120 23.33 7.14 19.62
C LYS A 120 22.88 8.12 20.71
N GLY A 121 22.70 7.60 21.93
CA GLY A 121 22.23 8.38 23.08
C GLY A 121 20.72 8.35 23.30
N VAL A 122 19.95 7.78 22.39
CA VAL A 122 18.52 7.55 22.55
C VAL A 122 18.29 6.12 23.05
N ASP A 123 17.31 5.93 23.93
CA ASP A 123 17.00 4.62 24.51
C ASP A 123 16.69 3.59 23.43
N SER A 124 17.31 2.42 23.56
CA SER A 124 17.11 1.28 22.66
C SER A 124 15.67 0.72 22.64
N ILE A 125 14.82 1.13 23.57
CA ILE A 125 13.40 0.80 23.60
C ILE A 125 12.69 1.20 22.29
N PHE A 126 13.18 2.25 21.63
CA PHE A 126 12.65 2.73 20.34
C PHE A 126 13.10 1.89 19.13
N LYS A 127 13.85 0.80 19.31
CA LYS A 127 14.21 -0.08 18.20
C LYS A 127 12.98 -0.76 17.58
N LYS A 128 12.99 -0.96 16.25
CA LYS A 128 11.87 -1.54 15.51
C LYS A 128 12.31 -2.21 14.21
N SER A 129 11.59 -3.23 13.79
CA SER A 129 11.58 -3.79 12.44
C SER A 129 10.15 -3.80 11.87
N GLY A 130 9.93 -4.29 10.67
CA GLY A 130 8.59 -4.45 10.12
C GLY A 130 7.92 -3.12 9.72
N TYR A 131 8.59 -2.30 8.89
CA TYR A 131 8.05 -1.03 8.39
C TYR A 131 8.66 -0.66 7.04
N ILE A 132 8.07 0.30 6.32
CA ILE A 132 8.54 0.75 5.03
C ILE A 132 9.21 2.13 5.15
N HIS A 133 10.48 2.18 4.81
CA HIS A 133 11.28 3.40 4.69
C HIS A 133 12.59 3.13 3.94
N PRO A 134 12.95 3.98 2.97
CA PRO A 134 12.20 5.10 2.40
C PRO A 134 11.12 4.69 1.42
N ILE A 135 10.16 5.61 1.16
CA ILE A 135 9.36 5.70 -0.04
C ILE A 135 9.96 6.84 -0.87
N ILE A 136 10.31 6.55 -2.12
CA ILE A 136 11.06 7.46 -2.99
C ILE A 136 10.22 7.76 -4.24
N THR A 137 10.06 9.03 -4.59
CA THR A 137 9.35 9.42 -5.82
C THR A 137 10.14 9.01 -7.07
N PRO A 138 9.51 8.95 -8.25
CA PRO A 138 10.22 8.66 -9.50
C PRO A 138 11.45 9.54 -9.75
N LYS A 139 11.41 10.83 -9.35
CA LYS A 139 12.54 11.77 -9.47
C LYS A 139 13.58 11.66 -8.35
N GLY A 140 13.33 10.85 -7.31
CA GLY A 140 14.31 10.54 -6.28
C GLY A 140 14.08 11.22 -4.93
N ASP A 141 12.97 11.92 -4.71
CA ASP A 141 12.66 12.54 -3.43
C ASP A 141 12.19 11.50 -2.41
N THR A 142 12.78 11.51 -1.22
CA THR A 142 12.31 10.72 -0.09
C THR A 142 11.11 11.39 0.55
N LEU A 143 9.97 10.67 0.61
CA LEU A 143 8.72 11.17 1.18
C LEU A 143 8.53 10.82 2.66
N THR A 144 9.20 9.79 3.15
CA THR A 144 9.04 9.28 4.52
C THR A 144 10.17 9.71 5.44
N ARG A 145 9.91 9.72 6.75
CA ARG A 145 10.89 9.95 7.82
C ARG A 145 10.75 8.87 8.90
N ILE A 146 11.86 8.51 9.56
CA ILE A 146 11.87 7.66 10.75
C ILE A 146 12.52 8.38 11.91
N GLN A 147 12.12 8.02 13.12
CA GLN A 147 12.74 8.42 14.40
C GLN A 147 13.04 9.93 14.50
N PRO A 148 12.07 10.83 14.16
CA PRO A 148 12.29 12.25 14.43
C PRO A 148 12.49 12.47 15.94
N GLU A 149 13.28 13.47 16.32
CA GLU A 149 13.67 13.73 17.70
C GLU A 149 12.48 13.93 18.66
N ASP A 150 11.37 14.43 18.14
CA ASP A 150 10.13 14.63 18.89
C ASP A 150 9.23 13.39 18.94
N HIS A 151 9.48 12.35 18.11
CA HIS A 151 8.67 11.14 18.01
C HIS A 151 9.52 9.93 17.55
N TYR A 152 10.44 9.46 18.39
CA TYR A 152 11.31 8.31 18.06
C TYR A 152 10.55 7.03 17.71
N HIS A 153 9.26 6.93 18.05
CA HIS A 153 8.38 5.81 17.72
C HIS A 153 7.72 5.91 16.33
N HIS A 154 8.02 6.94 15.51
CA HIS A 154 7.53 7.04 14.14
C HIS A 154 8.47 6.39 13.14
N TYR A 155 7.92 5.55 12.23
CA TYR A 155 8.70 4.70 11.36
C TYR A 155 8.17 4.66 9.90
N GLY A 156 8.27 5.77 9.17
CA GLY A 156 7.94 5.84 7.74
C GLY A 156 6.47 5.51 7.46
N LEU A 157 6.19 4.35 6.86
CA LEU A 157 4.86 3.79 6.62
C LEU A 157 4.73 2.47 7.40
N TRP A 158 3.69 2.34 8.21
CA TRP A 158 3.41 1.17 9.07
C TRP A 158 1.94 1.09 9.49
N GLY A 159 1.54 0.00 10.15
CA GLY A 159 0.24 -0.14 10.82
C GLY A 159 0.34 0.22 12.32
N PRO A 160 -0.01 1.43 12.73
CA PRO A 160 0.24 1.94 14.09
C PRO A 160 -0.87 1.58 15.08
N TRP A 161 -0.94 0.33 15.55
CA TRP A 161 -1.91 -0.05 16.58
C TRP A 161 -1.52 0.48 17.95
N THR A 162 -2.37 1.35 18.52
CA THR A 162 -2.26 1.92 19.85
C THR A 162 -3.56 1.75 20.60
N HIS A 163 -3.61 2.03 21.92
CA HIS A 163 -4.80 1.89 22.75
C HIS A 163 -5.51 0.55 22.56
N THR A 164 -4.75 -0.54 22.67
CA THR A 164 -5.32 -1.89 22.64
C THR A 164 -5.45 -2.46 24.06
N GLN A 165 -6.34 -3.43 24.25
CA GLN A 165 -6.50 -4.15 25.51
C GLN A 165 -6.30 -5.64 25.30
N VAL A 166 -5.40 -6.22 26.08
CA VAL A 166 -5.15 -7.65 26.20
C VAL A 166 -5.51 -8.08 27.61
N ASP A 167 -6.47 -9.01 27.75
CA ASP A 167 -7.00 -9.45 29.06
C ASP A 167 -7.44 -8.31 29.98
N GLY A 168 -7.96 -7.21 29.42
CA GLY A 168 -8.43 -6.03 30.15
C GLY A 168 -7.32 -5.03 30.50
N GLU A 169 -6.07 -5.29 30.17
CA GLU A 169 -4.96 -4.37 30.37
C GLU A 169 -4.55 -3.67 29.08
N ARG A 170 -4.24 -2.36 29.18
CA ARG A 170 -3.76 -1.56 28.04
C ARG A 170 -2.38 -2.07 27.59
N VAL A 171 -2.27 -2.32 26.29
CA VAL A 171 -1.04 -2.58 25.56
C VAL A 171 -0.94 -1.64 24.37
N ASP A 172 0.22 -1.08 24.12
CA ASP A 172 0.47 -0.15 23.01
C ASP A 172 1.63 -0.68 22.16
N PHE A 173 1.34 -0.97 20.88
CA PHE A 173 2.34 -1.48 19.93
C PHE A 173 3.01 -0.37 19.12
N TRP A 174 2.54 0.87 19.27
CA TRP A 174 3.08 2.03 18.55
C TRP A 174 3.99 2.90 19.43
N ASN A 175 3.54 3.31 20.63
CA ASN A 175 4.30 4.17 21.53
C ASN A 175 5.40 3.39 22.24
N LEU A 176 6.44 3.00 21.49
CA LEU A 176 7.52 2.12 21.95
C LEU A 176 8.15 2.56 23.27
N GLY A 177 8.24 3.89 23.52
CA GLY A 177 8.77 4.44 24.76
C GLY A 177 8.02 4.04 26.04
N GLU A 178 6.78 3.56 25.92
CA GLU A 178 6.00 3.05 27.05
C GLU A 178 6.40 1.61 27.44
N GLY A 179 7.14 0.89 26.58
CA GLY A 179 7.63 -0.46 26.85
C GLY A 179 6.53 -1.53 26.92
N MET A 180 5.33 -1.23 26.45
CA MET A 180 4.18 -2.14 26.56
C MET A 180 4.12 -3.17 25.44
N GLY A 181 4.60 -2.83 24.26
CA GLY A 181 4.57 -3.70 23.09
C GLY A 181 5.47 -3.23 21.96
N THR A 182 5.62 -4.07 20.96
CA THR A 182 6.38 -3.77 19.75
C THR A 182 5.88 -4.61 18.59
N VAL A 183 6.31 -4.29 17.36
CA VAL A 183 6.07 -5.11 16.17
C VAL A 183 7.39 -5.60 15.62
N LEU A 184 7.48 -6.89 15.35
CA LEU A 184 8.69 -7.54 14.85
C LEU A 184 8.40 -8.24 13.50
N PHE A 185 9.32 -8.09 12.57
CA PHE A 185 9.37 -8.96 11.39
C PHE A 185 9.76 -10.37 11.80
N LYS A 186 9.07 -11.37 11.24
CA LYS A 186 9.36 -12.78 11.48
C LYS A 186 10.04 -13.42 10.27
N GLU A 187 9.35 -13.41 9.12
CA GLU A 187 9.83 -14.04 7.89
C GLU A 187 9.16 -13.46 6.65
N PHE A 188 9.75 -13.69 5.50
CA PHE A 188 9.06 -13.51 4.21
C PHE A 188 8.39 -14.84 3.82
N LYS A 189 7.07 -14.81 3.68
CA LYS A 189 6.28 -15.94 3.15
C LYS A 189 6.39 -16.03 1.64
N ASN A 190 6.50 -14.90 0.96
CA ASN A 190 6.68 -14.80 -0.48
C ASN A 190 7.47 -13.54 -0.85
N VAL A 191 8.30 -13.65 -1.89
CA VAL A 191 8.94 -12.52 -2.58
C VAL A 191 8.95 -12.86 -4.07
N GLU A 192 8.44 -11.98 -4.90
CA GLU A 192 8.38 -12.18 -6.34
C GLU A 192 8.56 -10.88 -7.11
N SER A 193 9.10 -10.95 -8.31
CA SER A 193 9.26 -9.83 -9.22
C SER A 193 9.04 -10.26 -10.67
N GLY A 194 8.65 -9.32 -11.51
CA GLY A 194 8.40 -9.54 -12.93
C GLY A 194 8.15 -8.24 -13.69
N ASP A 195 7.55 -8.34 -14.86
CA ASP A 195 7.38 -7.19 -15.75
C ASP A 195 6.21 -6.28 -15.35
N VAL A 196 5.24 -6.80 -14.59
CA VAL A 196 4.03 -6.07 -14.20
C VAL A 196 4.13 -5.54 -12.79
N TYR A 197 4.62 -6.37 -11.85
CA TYR A 197 4.78 -5.99 -10.45
C TYR A 197 5.95 -6.72 -9.78
N ALA A 198 6.42 -6.14 -8.67
CA ALA A 198 7.16 -6.88 -7.63
C ALA A 198 6.37 -6.84 -6.34
N SER A 199 6.42 -7.91 -5.57
CA SER A 199 5.71 -8.00 -4.31
C SER A 199 6.43 -8.83 -3.26
N PHE A 200 6.06 -8.61 -2.00
CA PHE A 200 6.40 -9.50 -0.91
C PHE A 200 5.21 -9.68 0.04
N THR A 201 5.22 -10.79 0.77
CA THR A 201 4.38 -11.02 1.95
C THR A 201 5.30 -11.27 3.14
N ALA A 202 5.27 -10.36 4.11
CA ALA A 202 6.03 -10.44 5.35
C ALA A 202 5.11 -10.83 6.51
N ALA A 203 5.47 -11.91 7.22
CA ALA A 203 4.86 -12.21 8.50
C ALA A 203 5.44 -11.27 9.57
N GLN A 204 4.57 -10.65 10.34
CA GLN A 204 4.90 -9.78 11.46
C GLN A 204 4.18 -10.28 12.72
N GLU A 205 4.79 -10.07 13.88
CA GLU A 205 4.22 -10.37 15.18
C GLU A 205 4.14 -9.11 16.02
N HIS A 206 2.95 -8.79 16.54
CA HIS A 206 2.78 -7.74 17.53
C HIS A 206 2.96 -8.38 18.90
N ILE A 207 4.00 -7.99 19.59
CA ILE A 207 4.45 -8.60 20.85
C ILE A 207 3.96 -7.77 22.02
N ASP A 208 3.17 -8.39 22.89
CA ASP A 208 2.82 -7.86 24.20
C ASP A 208 3.97 -8.13 25.16
N LEU A 209 4.52 -7.05 25.71
CA LEU A 209 5.66 -7.06 26.65
C LEU A 209 5.20 -6.83 28.10
N LYS A 210 3.89 -6.62 28.34
CA LYS A 210 3.38 -6.10 29.62
C LYS A 210 2.51 -7.10 30.39
N THR A 211 1.55 -7.75 29.72
CA THR A 211 0.49 -8.47 30.46
C THR A 211 0.92 -9.82 31.02
N LYS A 212 2.05 -10.35 30.58
CA LYS A 212 2.65 -11.60 31.11
C LYS A 212 4.10 -11.36 31.52
N LYS A 213 4.63 -12.28 32.33
CA LYS A 213 6.04 -12.26 32.72
C LYS A 213 6.97 -12.40 31.52
N GLU A 214 6.63 -13.28 30.59
CA GLU A 214 7.36 -13.48 29.34
C GLU A 214 6.59 -12.80 28.19
N PRO A 215 7.30 -12.23 27.21
CA PRO A 215 6.65 -11.66 26.01
C PRO A 215 5.77 -12.67 25.32
N GLN A 216 4.59 -12.23 24.84
CA GLN A 216 3.66 -13.08 24.09
C GLN A 216 3.24 -12.44 22.78
N VAL A 217 2.95 -13.27 21.78
CA VAL A 217 2.35 -12.79 20.53
C VAL A 217 0.89 -12.43 20.78
N ALA A 218 0.53 -11.17 20.59
CA ALA A 218 -0.83 -10.68 20.73
C ALA A 218 -1.57 -10.65 19.39
N LEU A 219 -0.85 -10.35 18.29
CA LEU A 219 -1.41 -10.30 16.95
C LEU A 219 -0.40 -10.86 15.95
N ASN A 220 -0.86 -11.75 15.05
CA ASN A 220 -0.12 -12.14 13.85
C ASN A 220 -0.62 -11.31 12.68
N GLU A 221 0.28 -10.84 11.85
CA GLU A 221 -0.03 -10.05 10.65
C GLU A 221 0.75 -10.57 9.46
N ASP A 222 0.06 -10.75 8.33
CA ASP A 222 0.65 -10.96 7.01
C ASP A 222 0.53 -9.65 6.23
N LEU A 223 1.63 -8.93 6.14
CA LEU A 223 1.71 -7.70 5.36
C LEU A 223 2.15 -8.01 3.94
N GLN A 224 1.24 -7.85 2.97
CA GLN A 224 1.56 -7.91 1.54
C GLN A 224 1.73 -6.50 1.00
N VAL A 225 2.84 -6.29 0.31
CA VAL A 225 3.13 -5.04 -0.42
C VAL A 225 3.41 -5.39 -1.88
N ARG A 226 2.77 -4.65 -2.81
CA ARG A 226 2.94 -4.86 -4.24
C ARG A 226 3.22 -3.54 -4.95
N LEU A 227 4.36 -3.46 -5.61
CA LEU A 227 4.77 -2.32 -6.42
C LEU A 227 4.41 -2.59 -7.88
N TRP A 228 3.60 -1.72 -8.49
CA TRP A 228 3.13 -1.83 -9.86
C TRP A 228 3.90 -0.91 -10.80
N ASN A 229 4.28 -1.43 -11.95
CA ASN A 229 4.86 -0.63 -13.03
C ASN A 229 3.76 -0.05 -13.91
N LEU A 230 3.42 1.21 -13.70
CA LEU A 230 2.45 1.92 -14.56
C LEU A 230 3.02 2.31 -15.92
N ASN A 231 4.31 2.02 -16.17
CA ASN A 231 5.04 2.48 -17.34
C ASN A 231 4.96 4.01 -17.53
N ARG A 232 5.04 4.74 -16.41
CA ARG A 232 4.99 6.21 -16.35
C ARG A 232 6.21 6.76 -15.64
N PRO A 233 6.85 7.82 -16.20
CA PRO A 233 8.04 8.40 -15.61
C PRO A 233 7.78 9.28 -14.39
N ASP A 234 6.51 9.66 -14.17
CA ASP A 234 6.10 10.62 -13.15
C ASP A 234 5.40 9.98 -11.94
N ARG A 235 5.07 8.69 -11.99
CA ARG A 235 4.35 8.02 -10.91
C ARG A 235 4.42 6.51 -10.96
N TYR A 236 4.20 5.88 -9.81
CA TYR A 236 3.99 4.44 -9.66
C TYR A 236 2.88 4.16 -8.63
N MET A 237 2.44 2.93 -8.57
CA MET A 237 1.37 2.50 -7.66
C MET A 237 1.91 1.48 -6.66
N LEU A 238 1.39 1.54 -5.43
CA LEU A 238 1.76 0.67 -4.34
C LEU A 238 0.51 0.15 -3.63
N ASP A 239 0.33 -1.16 -3.58
CA ASP A 239 -0.69 -1.79 -2.75
C ASP A 239 -0.10 -2.17 -1.40
N TYR A 240 -0.88 -1.97 -0.35
CA TYR A 240 -0.58 -2.34 1.03
C TYR A 240 -1.79 -3.09 1.59
N LYS A 241 -1.63 -4.37 1.81
CA LYS A 241 -2.66 -5.26 2.35
C LYS A 241 -2.17 -5.86 3.65
N SER A 242 -2.93 -5.64 4.72
CA SER A 242 -2.70 -6.22 6.03
C SER A 242 -3.78 -7.25 6.33
N GLU A 243 -3.42 -8.53 6.46
CA GLU A 243 -4.28 -9.58 6.98
C GLU A 243 -3.78 -9.93 8.38
N PHE A 244 -4.65 -9.83 9.39
CA PHE A 244 -4.24 -10.05 10.77
C PHE A 244 -5.28 -10.82 11.58
N GLY A 245 -4.80 -11.41 12.67
CA GLY A 245 -5.63 -12.14 13.63
C GLY A 245 -4.88 -12.39 14.93
N THR A 246 -5.61 -12.71 15.99
CA THR A 246 -5.02 -12.93 17.31
C THR A 246 -4.94 -14.40 17.68
N PRO A 247 -3.80 -14.88 18.24
CA PRO A 247 -3.70 -16.19 18.85
C PRO A 247 -4.22 -16.23 20.30
N LEU A 248 -4.57 -15.08 20.88
CA LEU A 248 -5.03 -14.96 22.26
C LEU A 248 -6.45 -15.52 22.42
N LYS A 249 -6.68 -16.35 23.45
CA LYS A 249 -7.96 -17.01 23.69
C LYS A 249 -9.12 -16.05 23.93
N ASN A 250 -8.87 -14.88 24.54
CA ASN A 250 -9.88 -13.89 24.85
C ASN A 250 -10.00 -12.80 23.76
N GLY A 251 -9.21 -12.92 22.70
CA GLY A 251 -9.11 -11.87 21.68
C GLY A 251 -8.34 -10.65 22.15
N ILE A 252 -8.39 -9.59 21.36
CA ILE A 252 -7.79 -8.29 21.66
C ILE A 252 -8.81 -7.20 21.31
N LEU A 253 -8.95 -6.18 22.14
CA LEU A 253 -9.80 -5.03 21.87
C LEU A 253 -8.91 -3.86 21.40
N PHE A 254 -9.20 -3.33 20.23
CA PHE A 254 -8.69 -2.03 19.80
C PHE A 254 -9.71 -0.98 20.24
N GLU A 255 -9.32 -0.10 21.16
CA GLU A 255 -10.23 0.92 21.71
C GLU A 255 -10.43 2.06 20.71
N ALA A 256 -11.58 2.72 20.79
CA ALA A 256 -11.82 3.94 20.02
C ALA A 256 -10.81 5.02 20.41
N TYR A 257 -10.00 5.45 19.45
CA TYR A 257 -8.99 6.48 19.68
C TYR A 257 -8.67 7.23 18.39
N ARG A 258 -8.28 8.49 18.53
CA ARG A 258 -7.97 9.37 17.37
C ARG A 258 -6.75 8.95 16.53
N TYR A 259 -5.96 8.02 17.02
CA TYR A 259 -4.87 7.33 16.34
C TYR A 259 -5.10 5.84 16.41
N GLY A 260 -4.48 5.13 15.51
CA GLY A 260 -4.34 3.68 15.63
C GLY A 260 -4.93 2.90 14.49
N GLY A 261 -4.13 2.00 14.03
CA GLY A 261 -4.45 0.99 13.06
C GLY A 261 -4.37 1.43 11.61
N GLY A 262 -4.84 0.57 10.75
CA GLY A 262 -4.91 0.84 9.33
C GLY A 262 -3.54 1.07 8.70
N LEU A 263 -3.33 2.29 8.23
CA LEU A 263 -2.13 2.69 7.52
C LEU A 263 -1.72 4.09 7.95
N GLY A 264 -0.55 4.22 8.58
CA GLY A 264 0.01 5.48 9.02
C GLY A 264 1.32 5.83 8.32
N LEU A 265 1.53 7.11 8.01
CA LEU A 265 2.74 7.60 7.37
C LEU A 265 3.25 8.89 8.01
N ARG A 266 4.50 8.87 8.44
CA ARG A 266 5.26 10.06 8.83
C ARG A 266 6.02 10.61 7.63
N PHE A 267 5.64 11.82 7.20
CA PHE A 267 6.30 12.46 6.07
C PHE A 267 7.66 13.06 6.43
N ASN A 268 8.41 13.41 5.39
CA ASN A 268 9.72 14.01 5.49
C ASN A 268 9.67 15.35 6.25
N GLU A 269 10.82 15.81 6.74
CA GLU A 269 10.91 17.03 7.55
C GLU A 269 10.81 18.33 6.77
N ARG A 270 10.94 18.28 5.42
CA ARG A 270 10.84 19.49 4.58
C ARG A 270 9.41 20.00 4.50
N TRP A 271 8.41 19.11 4.65
CA TRP A 271 7.01 19.47 4.57
C TRP A 271 6.51 20.06 5.88
N LYS A 272 6.13 21.32 5.83
CA LYS A 272 5.71 22.15 6.96
C LYS A 272 4.34 22.76 6.71
N ALA A 273 3.94 23.71 7.56
CA ALA A 273 2.66 24.39 7.49
C ALA A 273 2.40 25.09 6.15
N ASP A 274 3.43 25.69 5.57
CA ASP A 274 3.38 26.60 4.43
C ASP A 274 3.60 25.93 3.05
N ASN A 275 4.08 24.68 3.03
CA ASN A 275 4.48 24.01 1.79
C ASN A 275 3.94 22.59 1.62
N CYS A 276 3.00 22.18 2.48
CA CYS A 276 2.35 20.89 2.42
C CYS A 276 0.82 21.04 2.42
N THR A 277 0.16 20.41 1.48
CA THR A 277 -1.28 20.48 1.27
C THR A 277 -1.96 19.12 1.40
N VAL A 278 -3.24 19.15 1.69
CA VAL A 278 -4.13 17.99 1.76
C VAL A 278 -5.36 18.28 0.91
N LEU A 279 -5.84 17.27 0.19
CA LEU A 279 -7.13 17.28 -0.49
C LEU A 279 -7.79 15.92 -0.34
N THR A 280 -9.01 15.87 0.17
CA THR A 280 -9.77 14.64 0.35
C THR A 280 -10.86 14.47 -0.71
N SER A 281 -11.41 13.27 -0.83
CA SER A 281 -12.56 12.97 -1.71
C SER A 281 -13.84 13.76 -1.38
N LYS A 282 -13.86 14.48 -0.27
CA LYS A 282 -14.95 15.38 0.12
C LYS A 282 -14.61 16.85 -0.02
N GLY A 283 -13.44 17.17 -0.60
CA GLY A 283 -12.97 18.54 -0.78
C GLY A 283 -12.37 19.17 0.48
N ASN A 284 -12.20 18.41 1.58
CA ASN A 284 -11.54 18.93 2.76
C ASN A 284 -10.04 19.15 2.51
N ASP A 285 -9.53 20.23 3.06
CA ASP A 285 -8.13 20.61 3.07
C ASP A 285 -7.42 20.24 4.39
N ARG A 286 -6.17 20.66 4.56
CA ARG A 286 -5.39 20.39 5.77
C ARG A 286 -6.00 21.00 7.05
N LEU A 287 -6.81 22.06 6.95
CA LEU A 287 -7.47 22.69 8.10
C LEU A 287 -8.71 21.94 8.55
N THR A 288 -9.37 21.25 7.63
CA THR A 288 -10.72 20.68 7.83
C THR A 288 -10.78 19.16 7.75
N ALA A 289 -9.68 18.49 7.32
CA ALA A 289 -9.69 17.05 7.05
C ALA A 289 -9.56 16.16 8.29
N ASP A 290 -8.91 16.61 9.39
CA ASP A 290 -8.71 15.76 10.56
C ASP A 290 -10.03 15.30 11.18
N GLY A 291 -10.15 14.00 11.43
CA GLY A 291 -11.37 13.40 11.99
C GLY A 291 -12.49 13.17 10.99
N THR A 292 -12.37 13.64 9.76
CA THR A 292 -13.35 13.38 8.71
C THR A 292 -13.11 12.04 8.01
N ASN A 293 -14.15 11.54 7.34
CA ASN A 293 -14.08 10.30 6.57
C ASN A 293 -13.90 10.61 5.09
N ALA A 294 -12.98 9.88 4.44
CA ALA A 294 -12.77 10.00 3.00
C ALA A 294 -12.44 8.66 2.34
N ARG A 295 -12.80 8.53 1.05
CA ARG A 295 -12.43 7.39 0.22
C ARG A 295 -10.96 7.44 -0.16
N TRP A 296 -10.48 8.64 -0.42
CA TRP A 296 -9.09 8.93 -0.76
C TRP A 296 -8.64 10.28 -0.18
N CYS A 297 -7.33 10.40 -0.03
CA CYS A 297 -6.67 11.61 0.43
C CYS A 297 -5.37 11.82 -0.35
N ILE A 298 -5.19 12.99 -0.96
CA ILE A 298 -3.93 13.44 -1.54
C ILE A 298 -3.19 14.23 -0.46
N VAL A 299 -1.94 13.85 -0.20
CA VAL A 299 -0.99 14.64 0.58
C VAL A 299 0.17 15.00 -0.34
N SER A 300 0.41 16.28 -0.54
CA SER A 300 1.47 16.75 -1.43
C SER A 300 2.21 17.96 -0.84
N GLY A 301 3.43 18.16 -1.29
CA GLY A 301 4.26 19.25 -0.82
C GLY A 301 5.39 19.59 -1.79
N ALA A 302 6.20 20.58 -1.44
CA ALA A 302 7.31 21.02 -2.26
C ALA A 302 8.33 19.89 -2.50
N SER A 303 8.82 19.77 -3.74
CA SER A 303 9.94 18.90 -4.10
C SER A 303 11.24 19.36 -3.45
N SER A 304 12.24 18.48 -3.35
CA SER A 304 13.51 18.81 -2.68
C SER A 304 14.32 19.90 -3.38
N ASP A 305 14.12 20.04 -4.68
CA ASP A 305 14.75 21.10 -5.48
C ASP A 305 13.99 22.44 -5.48
N GLY A 306 12.82 22.48 -4.82
CA GLY A 306 11.97 23.67 -4.72
C GLY A 306 11.30 24.09 -6.04
N LYS A 307 11.42 23.30 -7.12
CA LYS A 307 10.91 23.66 -8.45
C LYS A 307 9.59 23.03 -8.82
N GLY A 308 9.04 22.18 -7.96
CA GLY A 308 7.79 21.48 -8.22
C GLY A 308 7.18 20.95 -6.94
N THR A 309 6.26 20.01 -7.12
CA THR A 309 5.60 19.29 -6.05
C THR A 309 5.73 17.79 -6.26
N ASN A 310 5.57 17.04 -5.19
CA ASN A 310 5.38 15.60 -5.23
C ASN A 310 4.44 15.17 -4.11
N GLY A 311 3.99 13.93 -4.12
CA GLY A 311 3.03 13.50 -3.11
C GLY A 311 2.67 12.03 -3.17
N ILE A 312 1.68 11.71 -2.32
CA ILE A 312 1.04 10.41 -2.28
C ILE A 312 -0.48 10.60 -2.28
N LEU A 313 -1.17 9.90 -3.16
CA LEU A 313 -2.59 9.65 -3.07
C LEU A 313 -2.78 8.38 -2.24
N PHE A 314 -3.50 8.45 -1.14
CA PHE A 314 -3.91 7.32 -0.32
C PHE A 314 -5.36 6.95 -0.62
N MET A 315 -5.65 5.67 -0.79
CA MET A 315 -6.98 5.15 -1.10
C MET A 315 -7.33 4.01 -0.15
N SER A 316 -8.55 4.06 0.43
CA SER A 316 -9.12 3.01 1.25
C SER A 316 -10.10 2.17 0.43
N HIS A 317 -10.00 0.84 0.53
CA HIS A 317 -10.89 -0.07 -0.20
C HIS A 317 -12.29 -0.11 0.43
N PRO A 318 -13.38 -0.22 -0.38
CA PRO A 318 -14.75 -0.29 0.16
C PRO A 318 -15.00 -1.39 1.20
N ASN A 319 -14.24 -2.48 1.15
CA ASN A 319 -14.37 -3.59 2.10
C ASN A 319 -13.66 -3.35 3.44
N ASN A 320 -12.89 -2.28 3.57
CA ASN A 320 -12.23 -1.94 4.82
C ASN A 320 -13.26 -1.59 5.89
N ARG A 321 -12.92 -1.91 7.14
CA ARG A 321 -13.74 -1.50 8.28
C ARG A 321 -13.94 0.00 8.28
N LYS A 322 -15.22 0.42 8.45
CA LYS A 322 -15.63 1.84 8.52
C LYS A 322 -15.35 2.64 7.26
N HIS A 323 -15.27 1.98 6.10
CA HIS A 323 -15.17 2.72 4.83
C HIS A 323 -16.43 3.59 4.59
N PRO A 324 -16.27 4.85 4.11
CA PRO A 324 -15.05 5.64 4.01
C PRO A 324 -14.40 5.82 5.37
N GLU A 325 -13.10 5.48 5.48
CA GLU A 325 -12.43 5.47 6.76
C GLU A 325 -12.22 6.87 7.33
N PRO A 326 -12.35 7.04 8.67
CA PRO A 326 -11.91 8.26 9.31
C PRO A 326 -10.39 8.39 9.23
N MET A 327 -9.92 9.65 9.17
CA MET A 327 -8.50 9.95 9.03
C MET A 327 -7.96 10.69 10.24
N ARG A 328 -6.69 10.49 10.54
CA ARG A 328 -5.88 11.36 11.37
C ARG A 328 -4.92 12.13 10.47
N ILE A 329 -5.06 13.44 10.46
CA ILE A 329 -4.21 14.36 9.70
C ILE A 329 -3.67 15.40 10.67
N TRP A 330 -2.36 15.55 10.76
CA TRP A 330 -1.80 16.56 11.62
C TRP A 330 -2.10 17.97 11.09
N PRO A 331 -2.63 18.84 11.96
CA PRO A 331 -2.99 20.21 11.58
C PRO A 331 -1.74 21.05 11.26
N ILE A 332 -1.95 22.23 10.71
CA ILE A 332 -0.87 23.12 10.30
C ILE A 332 -0.07 23.69 11.47
N ASP A 333 -0.64 23.69 12.67
CA ASP A 333 -0.02 24.12 13.93
C ASP A 333 0.62 22.97 14.72
N ALA A 334 0.67 21.78 14.16
CA ALA A 334 1.29 20.62 14.81
C ALA A 334 2.73 20.89 15.24
N ASN A 335 3.14 20.27 16.35
CA ASN A 335 4.50 20.36 16.91
C ASN A 335 4.96 21.81 17.16
N GLY A 336 4.13 22.58 17.87
CA GLY A 336 4.46 23.95 18.23
C GLY A 336 4.47 24.93 17.07
N GLY A 337 3.61 24.71 16.07
CA GLY A 337 3.48 25.59 14.90
C GLY A 337 4.39 25.23 13.71
N ARG A 338 5.24 24.20 13.83
CA ARG A 338 6.07 23.76 12.68
C ARG A 338 5.24 23.20 11.54
N GLY A 339 4.09 22.58 11.86
CA GLY A 339 3.21 21.99 10.87
C GLY A 339 3.78 20.77 10.16
N ASP A 340 4.53 19.92 10.88
CA ASP A 340 4.98 18.63 10.35
C ASP A 340 3.79 17.81 9.86
N MET A 341 4.00 16.96 8.85
CA MET A 341 2.93 16.19 8.26
C MET A 341 2.95 14.73 8.74
N PHE A 342 1.78 14.28 9.21
CA PHE A 342 1.44 12.88 9.48
C PHE A 342 0.05 12.60 8.94
N PHE A 343 -0.10 11.47 8.28
CA PHE A 343 -1.36 10.95 7.74
C PHE A 343 -1.63 9.55 8.27
N GLU A 344 -2.90 9.24 8.55
CA GLU A 344 -3.33 7.89 8.91
C GLU A 344 -4.79 7.66 8.51
N PHE A 345 -5.08 6.50 7.89
CA PHE A 345 -6.41 5.93 7.94
C PHE A 345 -6.58 5.24 9.29
N CYS A 346 -7.64 5.61 10.00
CA CYS A 346 -7.82 5.23 11.40
C CYS A 346 -9.19 4.53 11.63
N PRO A 347 -9.32 3.22 11.27
CA PRO A 347 -10.59 2.50 11.28
C PRO A 347 -11.23 2.37 12.67
N ILE A 348 -10.49 2.68 13.75
CA ILE A 348 -10.96 2.67 15.13
C ILE A 348 -11.21 4.06 15.70
N ARG A 349 -11.08 5.13 14.91
CA ARG A 349 -11.15 6.52 15.46
C ARG A 349 -12.39 6.80 16.28
N HIS A 350 -13.55 6.30 15.87
CA HIS A 350 -14.84 6.60 16.46
C HIS A 350 -15.50 5.41 17.16
N GLU A 351 -15.00 4.20 16.93
CA GLU A 351 -15.56 2.98 17.46
C GLU A 351 -14.50 1.89 17.61
N GLY A 352 -14.43 1.28 18.79
CA GLY A 352 -13.53 0.19 19.09
C GLY A 352 -13.76 -1.04 18.19
N TRP A 353 -12.75 -1.87 18.09
CA TRP A 353 -12.77 -3.08 17.28
C TRP A 353 -12.27 -4.28 18.07
N LYS A 354 -13.16 -5.23 18.34
CA LYS A 354 -12.80 -6.50 18.94
C LYS A 354 -12.25 -7.43 17.85
N ILE A 355 -11.04 -7.92 18.05
CA ILE A 355 -10.41 -8.94 17.25
C ILE A 355 -10.64 -10.28 17.94
N GLU A 356 -11.51 -11.09 17.37
CA GLU A 356 -11.93 -12.36 17.97
C GLU A 356 -10.93 -13.48 17.67
N PRO A 357 -10.78 -14.46 18.59
CA PRO A 357 -9.92 -15.62 18.37
C PRO A 357 -10.32 -16.41 17.12
N GLY A 358 -9.33 -16.84 16.35
CA GLY A 358 -9.56 -17.68 15.17
C GLY A 358 -10.20 -16.97 13.97
N GLN A 359 -10.48 -15.67 14.08
CA GLN A 359 -10.94 -14.86 12.97
C GLN A 359 -9.75 -14.16 12.28
N LYS A 360 -9.89 -13.94 10.97
CA LYS A 360 -8.97 -13.13 10.18
C LYS A 360 -9.64 -11.85 9.74
N TYR A 361 -8.92 -10.77 9.80
CA TYR A 361 -9.35 -9.44 9.43
C TYR A 361 -8.41 -8.89 8.36
N GLU A 362 -8.94 -8.06 7.48
CA GLU A 362 -8.19 -7.55 6.34
C GLU A 362 -8.42 -6.05 6.18
N LEU A 363 -7.33 -5.32 5.90
CA LEU A 363 -7.34 -3.94 5.49
C LEU A 363 -6.54 -3.79 4.20
N ASN A 364 -7.14 -3.15 3.19
CA ASN A 364 -6.56 -2.98 1.87
C ASN A 364 -6.44 -1.50 1.55
N TYR A 365 -5.24 -1.08 1.21
CA TYR A 365 -4.94 0.27 0.79
C TYR A 365 -4.18 0.27 -0.53
N ARG A 366 -4.40 1.30 -1.32
CA ARG A 366 -3.62 1.57 -2.52
C ARG A 366 -3.09 2.99 -2.45
N MET A 367 -1.86 3.18 -2.90
CA MET A 367 -1.22 4.48 -2.98
C MET A 367 -0.74 4.74 -4.40
N VAL A 368 -0.79 6.01 -4.84
CA VAL A 368 -0.07 6.48 -6.01
C VAL A 368 0.98 7.47 -5.53
N VAL A 369 2.25 7.14 -5.73
CA VAL A 369 3.38 8.02 -5.45
C VAL A 369 3.71 8.78 -6.72
N PHE A 370 3.76 10.11 -6.68
CA PHE A 370 3.87 10.93 -7.88
C PHE A 370 4.81 12.13 -7.72
N ASP A 371 5.37 12.54 -8.84
CA ASP A 371 6.00 13.85 -9.04
C ASP A 371 5.07 14.74 -9.87
N GLY A 372 5.05 16.04 -9.59
CA GLY A 372 4.13 17.00 -10.19
C GLY A 372 2.82 17.10 -9.40
N ALA A 373 1.73 17.40 -10.09
CA ALA A 373 0.40 17.56 -9.51
C ALA A 373 -0.49 16.34 -9.84
N LEU A 374 -1.42 16.04 -8.92
CA LEU A 374 -2.49 15.08 -9.13
C LEU A 374 -3.81 15.76 -8.80
N LYS A 375 -4.76 15.74 -9.75
CA LYS A 375 -6.06 16.41 -9.62
C LYS A 375 -7.09 15.51 -8.94
N ALA A 376 -8.15 16.11 -8.42
CA ALA A 376 -9.25 15.40 -7.76
C ALA A 376 -9.94 14.37 -8.68
N GLU A 377 -10.16 14.73 -9.94
CA GLU A 377 -10.80 13.85 -10.94
C GLU A 377 -9.92 12.62 -11.23
N GLU A 378 -8.61 12.81 -11.30
CA GLU A 378 -7.66 11.71 -11.47
C GLU A 378 -7.58 10.83 -10.22
N ALA A 379 -7.60 11.43 -9.02
CA ALA A 379 -7.64 10.68 -7.76
C ALA A 379 -8.92 9.84 -7.62
N GLU A 380 -10.07 10.40 -8.01
CA GLU A 380 -11.33 9.67 -8.03
C GLU A 380 -11.29 8.48 -9.00
N ALA A 381 -10.73 8.67 -10.20
CA ALA A 381 -10.59 7.60 -11.18
C ALA A 381 -9.65 6.47 -10.68
N TYR A 382 -8.54 6.82 -10.02
CA TYR A 382 -7.68 5.81 -9.37
C TYR A 382 -8.45 5.05 -8.28
N TRP A 383 -9.22 5.76 -7.46
CA TRP A 383 -10.00 5.12 -6.42
C TRP A 383 -11.09 4.19 -7.00
N GLN A 384 -11.84 4.61 -7.99
CA GLN A 384 -12.84 3.79 -8.67
C GLN A 384 -12.21 2.51 -9.24
N SER A 385 -11.04 2.65 -9.86
CA SER A 385 -10.28 1.52 -10.40
C SER A 385 -9.78 0.53 -9.33
N PHE A 386 -9.59 0.99 -8.11
CA PHE A 386 -9.23 0.16 -6.96
C PHE A 386 -10.45 -0.48 -6.31
N ALA A 387 -11.53 0.29 -6.17
CA ALA A 387 -12.76 -0.14 -5.52
C ALA A 387 -13.53 -1.19 -6.32
N GLN A 388 -13.44 -1.12 -7.65
CA GLN A 388 -14.19 -1.98 -8.55
C GLN A 388 -13.26 -2.66 -9.54
N GLN A 389 -13.20 -3.99 -9.49
CA GLN A 389 -12.56 -4.76 -10.55
C GLN A 389 -13.45 -4.74 -11.80
N PRO A 390 -12.87 -4.58 -12.98
CA PRO A 390 -13.65 -4.62 -14.21
C PRO A 390 -14.20 -6.03 -14.45
N ASN A 391 -15.33 -6.09 -15.15
CA ASN A 391 -15.86 -7.35 -15.64
C ASN A 391 -14.99 -7.87 -16.79
N ILE A 392 -14.64 -9.14 -16.72
CA ILE A 392 -13.90 -9.82 -17.78
C ILE A 392 -14.77 -10.92 -18.34
N ASP A 393 -15.18 -10.74 -19.60
CA ASP A 393 -15.97 -11.71 -20.33
C ASP A 393 -15.05 -12.56 -21.21
N ILE A 394 -15.02 -13.85 -20.94
CA ILE A 394 -14.21 -14.80 -21.71
C ILE A 394 -15.05 -15.27 -22.91
N ILE A 395 -14.50 -15.06 -24.10
CA ILE A 395 -15.09 -15.49 -25.34
C ILE A 395 -14.70 -16.94 -25.58
N ASN A 396 -15.64 -17.85 -25.37
CA ASN A 396 -15.49 -19.26 -25.76
C ASN A 396 -15.69 -19.36 -27.25
N ASN A 397 -14.68 -19.74 -28.00
CA ASN A 397 -14.79 -20.12 -29.41
C ASN A 397 -15.29 -21.54 -29.54
#